data_32d5b0eb84f4ea2a8ea60702365e3f16
#
_entry.id   32d5b0eb84f4ea2a8ea60702365e3f16
#
_cell.length_a   1.000
_cell.length_b   1.000
_cell.length_c   1.000
_cell.angle_alpha   90.00
_cell.angle_beta   90.00
_cell.angle_gamma   90.00
#
_symmetry.space_group_name_H-M   'P 1'
#
loop_
_entity.id
_entity.type
_entity.pdbx_description
1 polymer ?
#
loop_
_entity_poly.entity_id
_entity_poly.type
_entity_poly.pdbx_seq_one_letter_code
_entity_poly.pdbx_strand_id
1 'polypeptide(L)'
;MRFGWLTLAHAPSPQDDRAAIFEQLEQACAAEACGFDGVWLTEHSFTGESVYCDPIPFAAALAMKTSRIRIGFAVIQMALRHPVRLAIELALLDNLANGRLDVGVGRGTLFNEYEFAGFGLTSADARERMEEVLEIMTRAWVETPFAYKGKYFDVSLPELRPRPVQRPHPPVWHSVVSPASFTACGHKGVPILTVRMPRPDVAKRLSLYAAGLAESGLDAAAQKRLVQSAAIWRHVYVGESRPEAEESLAAALAHTRQHMNHARETFNPPGFTFDPALLNPWTNPKIDEATAVRFALDTAFFGTARDVAEQIADLREAGVGHVLAQMSFGYLPHAKILASMRRFGHDVIPKFK
;
A
#
# COMPACT_ATOMS: atom_id res chain seq x y z
N MET A 1 -17.32 -3.47 7.24
CA MET A 1 -16.16 -3.12 6.37
C MET A 1 -14.87 -3.22 7.17
N ARG A 2 -13.71 -3.35 6.49
CA ARG A 2 -12.39 -3.24 7.14
C ARG A 2 -11.76 -1.88 6.85
N PHE A 3 -10.95 -1.40 7.80
CA PHE A 3 -10.24 -0.14 7.67
C PHE A 3 -8.76 -0.35 8.02
N GLY A 4 -7.89 -0.15 7.03
CA GLY A 4 -6.46 -0.09 7.24
C GLY A 4 -6.00 1.37 7.35
N TRP A 5 -5.12 1.68 8.29
CA TRP A 5 -4.39 2.93 8.28
C TRP A 5 -3.17 2.79 7.36
N LEU A 6 -3.03 3.68 6.39
CA LEU A 6 -1.96 3.69 5.41
C LEU A 6 -1.09 4.94 5.60
N THR A 7 0.21 4.81 5.47
CA THR A 7 1.16 5.92 5.58
C THR A 7 2.16 5.97 4.44
N LEU A 8 2.55 7.19 4.05
CA LEU A 8 3.74 7.45 3.25
C LEU A 8 4.95 7.88 4.08
N ALA A 9 4.76 8.30 5.34
CA ALA A 9 5.84 8.70 6.24
C ALA A 9 6.78 9.79 5.64
N HIS A 10 6.21 10.83 5.05
CA HIS A 10 6.98 11.93 4.46
C HIS A 10 7.80 12.70 5.49
N ALA A 11 9.03 13.07 5.14
CA ALA A 11 9.82 14.09 5.83
C ALA A 11 10.21 15.22 4.86
N PRO A 12 10.13 16.49 5.27
CA PRO A 12 10.46 17.62 4.41
C PRO A 12 11.98 17.77 4.16
N SER A 13 12.80 17.28 5.07
CA SER A 13 14.26 17.33 4.96
C SER A 13 14.91 16.18 5.75
N PRO A 14 16.19 15.84 5.44
CA PRO A 14 16.93 14.81 6.19
C PRO A 14 17.07 15.10 7.71
N GLN A 15 16.99 16.37 8.11
CA GLN A 15 17.01 16.77 9.52
C GLN A 15 15.74 16.33 10.27
N ASP A 16 14.63 16.17 9.53
CA ASP A 16 13.32 15.80 10.07
C ASP A 16 13.09 14.30 10.10
N ASP A 17 13.92 13.51 9.37
CA ASP A 17 13.72 12.05 9.19
C ASP A 17 13.54 11.33 10.52
N ARG A 18 14.41 11.62 11.51
CA ARG A 18 14.32 10.97 12.82
C ARG A 18 13.00 11.25 13.52
N ALA A 19 12.55 12.51 13.51
CA ALA A 19 11.28 12.89 14.12
C ALA A 19 10.12 12.19 13.40
N ALA A 20 10.09 12.23 12.07
CA ALA A 20 9.07 11.60 11.25
C ALA A 20 8.99 10.09 11.49
N ILE A 21 10.12 9.38 11.63
CA ILE A 21 10.13 7.94 11.95
C ILE A 21 9.42 7.65 13.28
N PHE A 22 9.71 8.42 14.34
CA PHE A 22 9.08 8.20 15.65
C PHE A 22 7.62 8.61 15.67
N GLU A 23 7.26 9.71 15.01
CA GLU A 23 5.86 10.13 14.83
C GLU A 23 5.04 9.09 14.07
N GLN A 24 5.63 8.49 13.02
CA GLN A 24 4.98 7.39 12.28
C GLN A 24 4.76 6.16 13.17
N LEU A 25 5.72 5.82 14.01
CA LEU A 25 5.57 4.69 14.94
C LEU A 25 4.47 4.97 15.97
N GLU A 26 4.38 6.19 16.50
CA GLU A 26 3.29 6.61 17.40
C GLU A 26 1.93 6.55 16.70
N GLN A 27 1.81 7.09 15.48
CA GLN A 27 0.59 7.04 14.69
C GLN A 27 0.17 5.59 14.37
N ALA A 28 1.12 4.74 13.98
CA ALA A 28 0.86 3.34 13.71
C ALA A 28 0.37 2.58 14.96
N CYS A 29 0.92 2.87 16.13
CA CYS A 29 0.41 2.35 17.41
C CYS A 29 -0.98 2.92 17.75
N ALA A 30 -1.21 4.20 17.50
CA ALA A 30 -2.51 4.84 17.72
C ALA A 30 -3.61 4.25 16.83
N ALA A 31 -3.27 3.74 15.64
CA ALA A 31 -4.23 3.06 14.77
C ALA A 31 -4.89 1.86 15.46
N GLU A 32 -4.15 1.08 16.26
CA GLU A 32 -4.73 -0.02 17.05
C GLU A 32 -5.74 0.50 18.07
N ALA A 33 -5.42 1.57 18.77
CA ALA A 33 -6.32 2.19 19.76
C ALA A 33 -7.55 2.83 19.11
N CYS A 34 -7.41 3.37 17.90
CA CYS A 34 -8.50 3.95 17.13
C CYS A 34 -9.40 2.91 16.45
N GLY A 35 -9.12 1.60 16.58
CA GLY A 35 -9.97 0.52 16.07
C GLY A 35 -9.80 0.20 14.59
N PHE A 36 -8.69 0.60 13.97
CA PHE A 36 -8.31 0.11 12.64
C PHE A 36 -8.02 -1.39 12.66
N ASP A 37 -8.29 -2.06 11.55
CA ASP A 37 -8.07 -3.51 11.39
C ASP A 37 -6.63 -3.83 10.98
N GLY A 38 -5.90 -2.88 10.39
CA GLY A 38 -4.51 -3.04 9.95
C GLY A 38 -3.75 -1.73 9.83
N VAL A 39 -2.43 -1.81 9.94
CA VAL A 39 -1.48 -0.77 9.54
C VAL A 39 -0.83 -1.22 8.24
N TRP A 40 -0.79 -0.33 7.23
CA TRP A 40 -0.23 -0.62 5.92
C TRP A 40 0.92 0.32 5.62
N LEU A 41 2.09 -0.25 5.38
CA LEU A 41 3.34 0.47 5.18
C LEU A 41 3.69 0.52 3.69
N THR A 42 4.13 1.67 3.21
CA THR A 42 4.63 1.86 1.85
C THR A 42 6.14 1.63 1.80
N GLU A 43 6.68 1.44 0.61
CA GLU A 43 8.13 1.39 0.36
C GLU A 43 8.48 2.37 -0.77
N HIS A 44 9.25 3.40 -0.41
CA HIS A 44 9.88 4.34 -1.34
C HIS A 44 11.28 4.68 -0.82
N SER A 45 12.26 4.80 -1.72
CA SER A 45 13.65 4.93 -1.34
C SER A 45 14.23 6.30 -1.65
N PHE A 46 15.21 6.74 -0.85
CA PHE A 46 16.16 7.84 -1.06
C PHE A 46 15.66 9.27 -0.91
N THR A 47 14.37 9.56 -1.07
CA THR A 47 13.90 10.96 -1.23
C THR A 47 13.09 11.49 -0.04
N GLY A 48 12.92 10.71 1.04
CA GLY A 48 12.07 11.09 2.16
C GLY A 48 10.56 10.98 1.88
N GLU A 49 10.17 10.37 0.74
CA GLU A 49 8.77 10.00 0.48
C GLU A 49 8.30 8.92 1.46
N SER A 50 9.21 8.04 1.88
CA SER A 50 9.02 7.05 2.94
C SER A 50 10.31 7.00 3.77
N VAL A 51 10.36 7.76 4.88
CA VAL A 51 11.61 7.95 5.66
C VAL A 51 12.19 6.69 6.27
N TYR A 52 11.40 5.65 6.48
CA TYR A 52 11.92 4.35 6.90
C TYR A 52 12.50 3.55 5.72
N CYS A 53 12.33 4.01 4.47
CA CYS A 53 12.78 3.37 3.22
C CYS A 53 12.44 1.88 3.14
N ASP A 54 13.06 1.04 3.96
CA ASP A 54 12.71 -0.36 4.12
C ASP A 54 11.62 -0.52 5.21
N PRO A 55 10.39 -0.94 4.83
CA PRO A 55 9.28 -1.06 5.77
C PRO A 55 9.42 -2.28 6.71
N ILE A 56 10.28 -3.27 6.41
CA ILE A 56 10.37 -4.52 7.21
C ILE A 56 10.95 -4.27 8.60
N PRO A 57 12.07 -3.53 8.79
CA PRO A 57 12.57 -3.18 10.12
C PRO A 57 11.58 -2.35 10.94
N PHE A 58 10.88 -1.41 10.28
CA PHE A 58 9.84 -0.61 10.92
C PHE A 58 8.65 -1.48 11.36
N ALA A 59 8.22 -2.41 10.50
CA ALA A 59 7.16 -3.38 10.82
C ALA A 59 7.54 -4.28 12.01
N ALA A 60 8.81 -4.67 12.15
CA ALA A 60 9.29 -5.44 13.31
C ALA A 60 9.18 -4.64 14.62
N ALA A 61 9.56 -3.36 14.60
CA ALA A 61 9.37 -2.47 15.75
C ALA A 61 7.88 -2.30 16.11
N LEU A 62 7.01 -2.13 15.11
CA LEU A 62 5.57 -2.04 15.30
C LEU A 62 4.96 -3.34 15.84
N ALA A 63 5.40 -4.50 15.35
CA ALA A 63 4.93 -5.81 15.82
C ALA A 63 5.12 -5.99 17.33
N MET A 64 6.24 -5.49 17.85
CA MET A 64 6.56 -5.55 19.29
C MET A 64 5.81 -4.52 20.14
N LYS A 65 5.22 -3.49 19.53
CA LYS A 65 4.46 -2.43 20.22
C LYS A 65 2.94 -2.60 20.13
N THR A 66 2.46 -3.55 19.33
CA THR A 66 1.04 -3.82 19.09
C THR A 66 0.71 -5.28 19.34
N SER A 67 -0.55 -5.58 19.60
CA SER A 67 -0.96 -6.95 19.97
C SER A 67 -2.08 -7.54 19.10
N ARG A 68 -2.90 -6.72 18.46
CA ARG A 68 -4.10 -7.13 17.72
C ARG A 68 -4.10 -6.71 16.26
N ILE A 69 -3.66 -5.47 16.00
CA ILE A 69 -3.72 -4.89 14.66
C ILE A 69 -2.85 -5.71 13.68
N ARG A 70 -3.37 -5.93 12.48
CA ARG A 70 -2.57 -6.58 11.42
C ARG A 70 -1.55 -5.59 10.86
N ILE A 71 -0.44 -6.11 10.36
CA ILE A 71 0.64 -5.33 9.78
C ILE A 71 0.75 -5.74 8.31
N GLY A 72 0.50 -4.81 7.42
CA GLY A 72 0.50 -5.03 5.99
C GLY A 72 1.52 -4.14 5.26
N PHE A 73 1.85 -4.54 4.06
CA PHE A 73 2.64 -3.73 3.14
C PHE A 73 1.76 -3.32 1.93
N ALA A 74 1.86 -2.06 1.52
CA ALA A 74 1.12 -1.55 0.38
C ALA A 74 1.99 -0.60 -0.47
N VAL A 75 3.09 -1.16 -1.06
CA VAL A 75 3.53 -2.56 -1.21
C VAL A 75 5.00 -2.72 -0.90
N ILE A 76 5.50 -3.96 -0.79
CA ILE A 76 6.92 -4.27 -0.94
C ILE A 76 7.27 -4.22 -2.43
N GLN A 77 8.34 -3.52 -2.77
CA GLN A 77 8.88 -3.42 -4.13
C GLN A 77 9.74 -4.65 -4.46
N MET A 78 9.06 -5.74 -4.83
CA MET A 78 9.68 -7.08 -5.01
C MET A 78 10.85 -7.08 -5.98
N ALA A 79 10.78 -6.28 -7.05
CA ALA A 79 11.83 -6.25 -8.07
C ALA A 79 13.19 -5.78 -7.53
N LEU A 80 13.20 -5.02 -6.43
CA LEU A 80 14.41 -4.50 -5.79
C LEU A 80 15.04 -5.47 -4.78
N ARG A 81 14.42 -6.64 -4.53
CA ARG A 81 14.76 -7.52 -3.42
C ARG A 81 15.37 -8.84 -3.86
N HIS A 82 16.25 -9.40 -3.03
CA HIS A 82 16.70 -10.79 -3.18
C HIS A 82 15.65 -11.75 -2.56
N PRO A 83 15.11 -12.72 -3.33
CA PRO A 83 13.94 -13.51 -2.92
C PRO A 83 14.13 -14.31 -1.65
N VAL A 84 15.29 -14.96 -1.46
CA VAL A 84 15.57 -15.77 -0.26
C VAL A 84 15.72 -14.88 0.97
N ARG A 85 16.37 -13.71 0.83
CA ARG A 85 16.49 -12.76 1.94
C ARG A 85 15.10 -12.27 2.36
N LEU A 86 14.28 -11.87 1.39
CA LEU A 86 12.91 -11.41 1.64
C LEU A 86 12.06 -12.51 2.31
N ALA A 87 12.16 -13.76 1.84
CA ALA A 87 11.43 -14.89 2.44
C ALA A 87 11.81 -15.10 3.92
N ILE A 88 13.11 -14.99 4.27
CA ILE A 88 13.60 -15.11 5.66
C ILE A 88 13.06 -13.95 6.52
N GLU A 89 13.18 -12.72 6.05
CA GLU A 89 12.79 -11.49 6.77
C GLU A 89 11.29 -11.48 7.07
N LEU A 90 10.46 -11.80 6.08
CA LEU A 90 9.02 -11.86 6.26
C LEU A 90 8.57 -13.04 7.13
N ALA A 91 9.24 -14.18 7.04
CA ALA A 91 8.97 -15.30 7.94
C ALA A 91 9.32 -14.97 9.39
N LEU A 92 10.45 -14.30 9.63
CA LEU A 92 10.82 -13.80 10.96
C LEU A 92 9.78 -12.77 11.46
N LEU A 93 9.40 -11.82 10.61
CA LEU A 93 8.40 -10.81 10.95
C LEU A 93 7.04 -11.44 11.29
N ASP A 94 6.61 -12.47 10.55
CA ASP A 94 5.36 -13.19 10.85
C ASP A 94 5.37 -13.86 12.22
N ASN A 95 6.53 -14.39 12.63
CA ASN A 95 6.74 -14.92 13.99
C ASN A 95 6.68 -13.80 15.04
N LEU A 96 7.39 -12.68 14.84
CA LEU A 96 7.35 -11.53 15.75
C LEU A 96 5.95 -10.91 15.87
N ALA A 97 5.22 -10.87 14.76
CA ALA A 97 3.85 -10.38 14.70
C ALA A 97 2.81 -11.41 15.18
N ASN A 98 3.21 -12.62 15.54
CA ASN A 98 2.32 -13.71 15.94
C ASN A 98 1.17 -13.94 14.92
N GLY A 99 1.54 -14.08 13.63
CA GLY A 99 0.58 -14.37 12.55
C GLY A 99 -0.31 -13.20 12.12
N ARG A 100 0.06 -11.95 12.44
CA ARG A 100 -0.68 -10.75 12.05
C ARG A 100 -0.16 -10.09 10.76
N LEU A 101 0.72 -10.76 10.02
CA LEU A 101 1.34 -10.21 8.80
C LEU A 101 0.44 -10.37 7.58
N ASP A 102 0.38 -9.32 6.74
CA ASP A 102 -0.18 -9.29 5.39
C ASP A 102 0.90 -8.80 4.42
N VAL A 103 1.24 -9.58 3.39
CA VAL A 103 2.34 -9.25 2.47
C VAL A 103 1.78 -8.68 1.18
N GLY A 104 1.71 -7.36 1.08
CA GLY A 104 1.35 -6.69 -0.17
C GLY A 104 2.57 -6.55 -1.09
N VAL A 105 2.42 -6.97 -2.35
CA VAL A 105 3.51 -7.04 -3.32
C VAL A 105 3.25 -6.22 -4.56
N GLY A 106 4.30 -5.59 -5.07
CA GLY A 106 4.29 -4.82 -6.30
C GLY A 106 5.66 -4.82 -6.98
N ARG A 107 5.66 -4.42 -8.25
CA ARG A 107 6.89 -4.37 -9.05
C ARG A 107 7.78 -3.15 -8.77
N GLY A 108 7.29 -2.19 -8.00
CA GLY A 108 7.88 -0.87 -7.83
C GLY A 108 7.20 0.20 -8.67
N THR A 109 7.52 1.46 -8.42
CA THR A 109 6.92 2.63 -9.05
C THR A 109 7.65 2.98 -10.34
N LEU A 110 7.03 2.73 -11.49
CA LEU A 110 7.64 2.97 -12.82
C LEU A 110 7.95 4.44 -13.14
N PHE A 111 7.50 5.36 -12.31
CA PHE A 111 7.84 6.79 -12.43
C PHE A 111 9.16 7.15 -11.72
N ASN A 112 9.67 6.25 -10.87
CA ASN A 112 10.79 6.47 -9.98
C ASN A 112 11.99 5.59 -10.42
N GLU A 113 12.50 5.81 -11.66
CA GLU A 113 13.64 5.03 -12.16
C GLU A 113 14.87 5.16 -11.27
N TYR A 114 15.02 6.30 -10.56
CA TYR A 114 16.08 6.51 -9.59
C TYR A 114 16.07 5.48 -8.44
N GLU A 115 14.89 4.95 -8.05
CA GLU A 115 14.83 3.88 -7.04
C GLU A 115 15.47 2.60 -7.57
N PHE A 116 15.17 2.21 -8.81
CA PHE A 116 15.81 1.05 -9.45
C PHE A 116 17.31 1.26 -9.63
N ALA A 117 17.71 2.42 -10.14
CA ALA A 117 19.12 2.76 -10.37
C ALA A 117 19.95 2.73 -9.07
N GLY A 118 19.38 3.17 -7.95
CA GLY A 118 20.01 3.11 -6.63
C GLY A 118 20.33 1.68 -6.15
N PHE A 119 19.62 0.68 -6.66
CA PHE A 119 19.90 -0.74 -6.43
C PHE A 119 20.64 -1.42 -7.60
N GLY A 120 21.14 -0.65 -8.58
CA GLY A 120 21.83 -1.19 -9.75
C GLY A 120 20.90 -1.91 -10.73
N LEU A 121 19.62 -1.56 -10.77
CA LEU A 121 18.57 -2.19 -11.55
C LEU A 121 17.91 -1.19 -12.51
N THR A 122 16.99 -1.67 -13.34
CA THR A 122 16.11 -0.85 -14.18
C THR A 122 14.66 -1.31 -14.06
N SER A 123 13.73 -0.36 -14.21
CA SER A 123 12.30 -0.66 -14.20
C SER A 123 11.83 -1.51 -15.39
N ALA A 124 12.62 -1.60 -16.46
CA ALA A 124 12.31 -2.39 -17.65
C ALA A 124 12.08 -3.88 -17.34
N ASP A 125 12.88 -4.44 -16.44
CA ASP A 125 12.81 -5.85 -16.04
C ASP A 125 11.93 -6.08 -14.79
N ALA A 126 11.37 -5.03 -14.22
CA ALA A 126 10.72 -5.07 -12.90
C ALA A 126 9.58 -6.09 -12.80
N ARG A 127 8.81 -6.29 -13.88
CA ARG A 127 7.70 -7.26 -13.89
C ARG A 127 8.21 -8.69 -13.80
N GLU A 128 9.09 -9.09 -14.71
CA GLU A 128 9.60 -10.46 -14.76
C GLU A 128 10.39 -10.80 -13.49
N ARG A 129 11.19 -9.84 -13.02
CA ARG A 129 11.97 -9.98 -11.79
C ARG A 129 11.06 -10.13 -10.56
N MET A 130 9.97 -9.35 -10.46
CA MET A 130 8.97 -9.49 -9.41
C MET A 130 8.33 -10.88 -9.43
N GLU A 131 8.00 -11.40 -10.59
CA GLU A 131 7.36 -12.71 -10.73
C GLU A 131 8.26 -13.84 -10.23
N GLU A 132 9.56 -13.82 -10.57
CA GLU A 132 10.54 -14.78 -10.01
C GLU A 132 10.71 -14.62 -8.49
N VAL A 133 10.83 -13.39 -7.99
CA VAL A 133 10.94 -13.13 -6.55
C VAL A 133 9.73 -13.67 -5.80
N LEU A 134 8.54 -13.44 -6.33
CA LEU A 134 7.28 -13.89 -5.73
C LEU A 134 7.20 -15.42 -5.70
N GLU A 135 7.53 -16.08 -6.81
CA GLU A 135 7.52 -17.55 -6.89
C GLU A 135 8.52 -18.15 -5.91
N ILE A 136 9.77 -17.70 -5.92
CA ILE A 136 10.80 -18.19 -5.02
C ILE A 136 10.40 -17.99 -3.55
N MET A 137 9.92 -16.80 -3.19
CA MET A 137 9.53 -16.46 -1.84
C MET A 137 8.41 -17.39 -1.33
N THR A 138 7.33 -17.51 -2.11
CA THR A 138 6.16 -18.31 -1.68
C THR A 138 6.47 -19.80 -1.62
N ARG A 139 7.23 -20.34 -2.58
CA ARG A 139 7.64 -21.75 -2.58
C ARG A 139 8.64 -22.06 -1.47
N ALA A 140 9.62 -21.18 -1.21
CA ALA A 140 10.59 -21.38 -0.13
C ALA A 140 9.94 -21.45 1.25
N TRP A 141 8.76 -20.85 1.46
CA TRP A 141 8.03 -20.97 2.73
C TRP A 141 7.40 -22.34 2.97
N VAL A 142 7.14 -23.11 1.91
CA VAL A 142 6.38 -24.37 1.98
C VAL A 142 7.18 -25.60 1.57
N GLU A 143 8.12 -25.47 0.63
CA GLU A 143 8.91 -26.56 0.11
C GLU A 143 10.18 -26.83 0.95
N THR A 144 10.60 -28.10 1.02
CA THR A 144 11.85 -28.52 1.70
C THR A 144 12.31 -29.88 1.16
N PRO A 145 13.53 -30.00 0.61
CA PRO A 145 14.43 -28.92 0.21
C PRO A 145 13.82 -28.07 -0.91
N PHE A 146 14.33 -26.88 -1.16
CA PHE A 146 13.87 -25.99 -2.20
C PHE A 146 15.01 -25.62 -3.17
N ALA A 147 14.73 -25.66 -4.47
CA ALA A 147 15.63 -25.17 -5.51
C ALA A 147 14.82 -24.47 -6.62
N TYR A 148 15.41 -23.43 -7.18
CA TYR A 148 14.84 -22.68 -8.29
C TYR A 148 15.95 -22.22 -9.22
N LYS A 149 15.69 -22.31 -10.54
CA LYS A 149 16.56 -21.78 -11.58
C LYS A 149 15.72 -21.01 -12.58
N GLY A 150 15.90 -19.71 -12.63
CA GLY A 150 15.20 -18.77 -13.51
C GLY A 150 16.15 -17.90 -14.32
N LYS A 151 15.63 -16.79 -14.81
CA LYS A 151 16.38 -15.79 -15.58
C LYS A 151 17.26 -14.93 -14.67
N TYR A 152 16.74 -14.54 -13.50
CA TYR A 152 17.37 -13.60 -12.59
C TYR A 152 17.99 -14.28 -11.36
N PHE A 153 17.49 -15.45 -10.98
CA PHE A 153 17.92 -16.12 -9.77
C PHE A 153 18.18 -17.61 -10.01
N ASP A 154 19.29 -18.09 -9.42
CA ASP A 154 19.61 -19.51 -9.31
C ASP A 154 19.90 -19.76 -7.82
N VAL A 155 18.98 -20.42 -7.13
CA VAL A 155 19.02 -20.57 -5.69
C VAL A 155 18.71 -22.00 -5.25
N SER A 156 19.42 -22.46 -4.22
CA SER A 156 19.17 -23.75 -3.58
C SER A 156 19.35 -23.61 -2.07
N LEU A 157 18.39 -24.11 -1.31
CA LEU A 157 18.46 -24.12 0.14
C LEU A 157 17.94 -25.45 0.72
N PRO A 158 18.59 -25.98 1.77
CA PRO A 158 18.17 -27.23 2.38
C PRO A 158 16.83 -27.09 3.11
N GLU A 159 16.65 -25.97 3.78
CA GLU A 159 15.47 -25.60 4.56
C GLU A 159 15.43 -24.09 4.78
N LEU A 160 14.25 -23.48 4.79
CA LEU A 160 14.07 -22.10 5.24
C LEU A 160 13.66 -22.08 6.72
N ARG A 161 14.48 -21.38 7.57
CA ARG A 161 14.22 -21.19 9.00
C ARG A 161 14.47 -19.73 9.41
N PRO A 162 13.56 -19.09 10.20
CA PRO A 162 12.28 -19.66 10.64
C PRO A 162 11.30 -19.83 9.49
N ARG A 163 10.28 -20.66 9.67
CA ARG A 163 9.11 -20.69 8.78
C ARG A 163 8.05 -19.72 9.30
N PRO A 164 7.19 -19.18 8.43
CA PRO A 164 6.05 -18.39 8.89
C PRO A 164 5.16 -19.14 9.87
N VAL A 165 4.51 -18.42 10.78
CA VAL A 165 3.49 -18.97 11.69
C VAL A 165 2.20 -19.27 10.94
N GLN A 166 1.80 -18.38 10.03
CA GLN A 166 0.60 -18.52 9.20
C GLN A 166 0.75 -19.68 8.21
N ARG A 167 -0.32 -20.42 7.95
CA ARG A 167 -0.34 -21.58 7.04
C ARG A 167 -1.27 -21.37 5.86
N PRO A 168 -0.89 -21.75 4.63
CA PRO A 168 0.44 -22.28 4.24
C PRO A 168 1.57 -21.23 4.39
N HIS A 169 1.26 -19.94 4.32
CA HIS A 169 2.11 -18.76 4.51
C HIS A 169 1.24 -17.53 4.78
N PRO A 170 1.81 -16.36 5.14
CA PRO A 170 1.07 -15.10 5.25
C PRO A 170 0.30 -14.80 3.96
N PRO A 171 -0.89 -14.18 4.03
CA PRO A 171 -1.63 -13.73 2.85
C PRO A 171 -0.77 -12.83 1.98
N VAL A 172 -0.71 -13.11 0.67
CA VAL A 172 0.04 -12.32 -0.32
C VAL A 172 -0.95 -11.51 -1.15
N TRP A 173 -0.94 -10.20 -0.98
CA TRP A 173 -1.83 -9.25 -1.63
C TRP A 173 -1.18 -8.67 -2.88
N HIS A 174 -1.85 -8.78 -4.03
CA HIS A 174 -1.31 -8.28 -5.29
C HIS A 174 -1.77 -6.85 -5.59
N SER A 175 -0.83 -5.96 -5.88
CA SER A 175 -1.15 -4.61 -6.35
C SER A 175 -1.66 -4.65 -7.78
N VAL A 176 -2.87 -4.14 -8.01
CA VAL A 176 -3.53 -4.13 -9.32
C VAL A 176 -3.98 -2.72 -9.71
N VAL A 177 -3.80 -2.36 -10.99
CA VAL A 177 -4.22 -1.05 -11.52
C VAL A 177 -4.98 -1.20 -12.84
N SER A 178 -4.43 -1.96 -13.81
CA SER A 178 -5.04 -2.15 -15.12
C SER A 178 -6.22 -3.13 -15.08
N PRO A 179 -7.22 -3.01 -15.99
CA PRO A 179 -8.32 -3.98 -16.10
C PRO A 179 -7.84 -5.43 -16.14
N ALA A 180 -6.82 -5.70 -16.98
CA ALA A 180 -6.26 -7.03 -17.15
C ALA A 180 -5.67 -7.61 -15.85
N SER A 181 -5.05 -6.78 -15.00
CA SER A 181 -4.49 -7.25 -13.72
C SER A 181 -5.59 -7.65 -12.72
N PHE A 182 -6.76 -7.00 -12.72
CA PHE A 182 -7.90 -7.42 -11.90
C PHE A 182 -8.42 -8.81 -12.32
N THR A 183 -8.62 -9.01 -13.62
CA THR A 183 -9.06 -10.31 -14.17
C THR A 183 -8.01 -11.40 -13.88
N ALA A 184 -6.74 -11.13 -14.13
CA ALA A 184 -5.66 -12.11 -13.91
C ALA A 184 -5.53 -12.52 -12.42
N CYS A 185 -5.64 -11.57 -11.47
CA CYS A 185 -5.63 -11.89 -10.05
C CYS A 185 -6.91 -12.61 -9.62
N GLY A 186 -8.06 -12.33 -10.27
CA GLY A 186 -9.28 -13.09 -10.09
C GLY A 186 -9.08 -14.55 -10.45
N HIS A 187 -8.59 -14.88 -11.65
CA HIS A 187 -8.30 -16.26 -12.08
C HIS A 187 -7.32 -16.97 -11.15
N LYS A 188 -6.34 -16.24 -10.58
CA LYS A 188 -5.39 -16.80 -9.60
C LYS A 188 -6.01 -17.03 -8.22
N GLY A 189 -7.19 -16.48 -7.93
CA GLY A 189 -7.82 -16.59 -6.62
C GLY A 189 -7.03 -15.91 -5.49
N VAL A 190 -6.33 -14.79 -5.77
CA VAL A 190 -5.45 -14.10 -4.81
C VAL A 190 -6.04 -12.78 -4.35
N PRO A 191 -5.82 -12.34 -3.09
CA PRO A 191 -6.29 -11.04 -2.61
C PRO A 191 -5.59 -9.89 -3.31
N ILE A 192 -6.31 -8.78 -3.48
CA ILE A 192 -5.84 -7.60 -4.22
C ILE A 192 -5.89 -6.33 -3.38
N LEU A 193 -4.97 -5.42 -3.71
CA LEU A 193 -5.03 -4.02 -3.29
C LEU A 193 -4.85 -3.12 -4.50
N THR A 194 -5.52 -1.97 -4.50
CA THR A 194 -5.52 -1.08 -5.65
C THR A 194 -5.50 0.39 -5.25
N VAL A 195 -5.13 1.21 -6.23
CA VAL A 195 -5.04 2.67 -6.08
C VAL A 195 -6.42 3.33 -6.06
N ARG A 196 -6.44 4.58 -5.63
CA ARG A 196 -7.63 5.43 -5.71
C ARG A 196 -8.09 5.57 -7.17
N MET A 197 -9.40 5.51 -7.37
CA MET A 197 -10.05 5.76 -8.65
C MET A 197 -11.51 6.22 -8.42
N PRO A 198 -12.16 6.90 -9.36
CA PRO A 198 -13.57 7.26 -9.26
C PRO A 198 -14.47 6.04 -8.97
N ARG A 199 -15.60 6.27 -8.28
CA ARG A 199 -16.53 5.20 -7.88
C ARG A 199 -16.99 4.30 -9.05
N PRO A 200 -17.37 4.83 -10.22
CA PRO A 200 -17.77 3.97 -11.35
C PRO A 200 -16.66 3.02 -11.81
N ASP A 201 -15.42 3.48 -11.78
CA ASP A 201 -14.28 2.66 -12.16
C ASP A 201 -14.01 1.58 -11.12
N VAL A 202 -14.19 1.89 -9.83
CA VAL A 202 -14.09 0.89 -8.74
C VAL A 202 -15.06 -0.25 -8.98
N ALA A 203 -16.35 0.04 -9.19
CA ALA A 203 -17.37 -0.98 -9.42
C ALA A 203 -17.03 -1.84 -10.64
N LYS A 204 -16.63 -1.21 -11.75
CA LYS A 204 -16.19 -1.89 -12.97
C LYS A 204 -14.99 -2.80 -12.73
N ARG A 205 -13.98 -2.34 -11.99
CA ARG A 205 -12.79 -3.14 -11.67
C ARG A 205 -13.12 -4.33 -10.77
N LEU A 206 -13.94 -4.13 -9.74
CA LEU A 206 -14.38 -5.21 -8.87
C LEU A 206 -15.21 -6.26 -9.63
N SER A 207 -16.03 -5.85 -10.62
CA SER A 207 -16.74 -6.79 -11.49
C SER A 207 -15.79 -7.65 -12.32
N LEU A 208 -14.70 -7.08 -12.86
CA LEU A 208 -13.69 -7.84 -13.58
C LEU A 208 -12.96 -8.84 -12.67
N TYR A 209 -12.66 -8.43 -11.44
CA TYR A 209 -12.05 -9.31 -10.45
C TYR A 209 -13.00 -10.46 -10.06
N ALA A 210 -14.27 -10.15 -9.80
CA ALA A 210 -15.29 -11.15 -9.47
C ALA A 210 -15.52 -12.15 -10.61
N ALA A 211 -15.53 -11.68 -11.87
CA ALA A 211 -15.62 -12.55 -13.05
C ALA A 211 -14.42 -13.53 -13.14
N GLY A 212 -13.20 -13.02 -12.92
CA GLY A 212 -12.02 -13.90 -12.87
C GLY A 212 -12.07 -14.90 -11.71
N LEU A 213 -12.56 -14.49 -10.54
CA LEU A 213 -12.74 -15.40 -9.38
C LEU A 213 -13.72 -16.53 -9.68
N ALA A 214 -14.76 -16.30 -10.47
CA ALA A 214 -15.70 -17.35 -10.87
C ALA A 214 -15.03 -18.50 -11.66
N GLU A 215 -13.89 -18.21 -12.30
CA GLU A 215 -13.09 -19.17 -13.07
C GLU A 215 -11.90 -19.74 -12.27
N SER A 216 -11.69 -19.29 -11.01
CA SER A 216 -10.50 -19.65 -10.20
C SER A 216 -10.54 -21.06 -9.60
N GLY A 217 -11.69 -21.75 -9.65
CA GLY A 217 -11.91 -23.03 -8.95
C GLY A 217 -12.18 -22.90 -7.44
N LEU A 218 -12.19 -21.69 -6.88
CA LEU A 218 -12.55 -21.44 -5.48
C LEU A 218 -14.05 -21.59 -5.25
N ASP A 219 -14.45 -22.02 -4.05
CA ASP A 219 -15.84 -22.02 -3.66
C ASP A 219 -16.45 -20.59 -3.55
N ALA A 220 -17.79 -20.49 -3.64
CA ALA A 220 -18.49 -19.21 -3.64
C ALA A 220 -18.23 -18.38 -2.36
N ALA A 221 -18.01 -19.02 -1.22
CA ALA A 221 -17.73 -18.32 0.03
C ALA A 221 -16.32 -17.70 0.01
N ALA A 222 -15.33 -18.40 -0.54
CA ALA A 222 -13.98 -17.90 -0.73
C ALA A 222 -13.96 -16.74 -1.75
N GLN A 223 -14.66 -16.89 -2.89
CA GLN A 223 -14.79 -15.82 -3.88
C GLN A 223 -15.41 -14.55 -3.25
N LYS A 224 -16.51 -14.69 -2.52
CA LYS A 224 -17.17 -13.57 -1.83
C LYS A 224 -16.23 -12.91 -0.81
N ARG A 225 -15.50 -13.69 -0.01
CA ARG A 225 -14.51 -13.15 0.95
C ARG A 225 -13.42 -12.35 0.24
N LEU A 226 -12.92 -12.83 -0.89
CA LEU A 226 -11.88 -12.14 -1.67
C LEU A 226 -12.39 -10.82 -2.24
N VAL A 227 -13.58 -10.78 -2.84
CA VAL A 227 -14.18 -9.52 -3.32
C VAL A 227 -14.36 -8.54 -2.17
N GLN A 228 -14.90 -8.97 -1.03
CA GLN A 228 -15.11 -8.11 0.14
C GLN A 228 -13.80 -7.64 0.78
N SER A 229 -12.72 -8.39 0.62
CA SER A 229 -11.40 -8.00 1.13
C SER A 229 -10.61 -7.13 0.18
N ALA A 230 -10.99 -7.00 -1.11
CA ALA A 230 -10.29 -6.16 -2.06
C ALA A 230 -10.06 -4.75 -1.50
N ALA A 231 -8.79 -4.41 -1.29
CA ALA A 231 -8.42 -3.18 -0.57
C ALA A 231 -8.23 -2.02 -1.53
N ILE A 232 -8.88 -0.89 -1.23
CA ILE A 232 -8.77 0.34 -2.02
C ILE A 232 -8.26 1.45 -1.12
N TRP A 233 -7.15 2.09 -1.49
CA TRP A 233 -6.66 3.20 -0.72
C TRP A 233 -7.30 4.53 -1.13
N ARG A 234 -7.47 5.41 -0.14
CA ARG A 234 -7.97 6.77 -0.27
C ARG A 234 -7.18 7.70 0.65
N HIS A 235 -6.92 8.93 0.18
CA HIS A 235 -6.56 9.98 1.13
C HIS A 235 -7.75 10.25 2.04
N VAL A 236 -7.49 10.36 3.34
CA VAL A 236 -8.56 10.59 4.33
C VAL A 236 -8.12 11.67 5.30
N TYR A 237 -8.98 12.66 5.51
CA TYR A 237 -8.80 13.65 6.56
C TYR A 237 -10.13 14.01 7.21
N VAL A 238 -10.26 13.73 8.51
CA VAL A 238 -11.44 14.06 9.31
C VAL A 238 -11.15 15.31 10.13
N GLY A 239 -11.66 16.43 9.65
CA GLY A 239 -11.52 17.75 10.27
C GLY A 239 -12.65 18.10 11.23
N GLU A 240 -12.61 19.32 11.77
CA GLU A 240 -13.66 19.90 12.60
C GLU A 240 -14.80 20.47 11.77
N SER A 241 -14.47 20.92 10.56
CA SER A 241 -15.40 21.38 9.56
C SER A 241 -14.98 20.92 8.17
N ARG A 242 -15.91 20.93 7.21
CA ARG A 242 -15.60 20.58 5.81
C ARG A 242 -14.60 21.56 5.18
N PRO A 243 -14.73 22.90 5.32
CA PRO A 243 -13.76 23.83 4.75
C PRO A 243 -12.33 23.64 5.31
N GLU A 244 -12.19 23.48 6.62
CA GLU A 244 -10.87 23.21 7.26
C GLU A 244 -10.26 21.91 6.74
N ALA A 245 -11.08 20.88 6.60
CA ALA A 245 -10.60 19.59 6.10
C ALA A 245 -10.17 19.67 4.63
N GLU A 246 -10.91 20.39 3.80
CA GLU A 246 -10.57 20.59 2.37
C GLU A 246 -9.27 21.38 2.24
N GLU A 247 -9.10 22.45 2.97
CA GLU A 247 -7.87 23.27 2.98
C GLU A 247 -6.65 22.45 3.42
N SER A 248 -6.76 21.77 4.57
CA SER A 248 -5.67 20.94 5.11
C SER A 248 -5.27 19.81 4.13
N LEU A 249 -6.27 19.15 3.54
CA LEU A 249 -6.03 18.06 2.59
C LEU A 249 -5.45 18.57 1.27
N ALA A 250 -5.97 19.68 0.73
CA ALA A 250 -5.46 20.27 -0.51
C ALA A 250 -3.99 20.69 -0.38
N ALA A 251 -3.63 21.34 0.73
CA ALA A 251 -2.23 21.70 1.03
C ALA A 251 -1.32 20.47 1.11
N ALA A 252 -1.74 19.43 1.81
CA ALA A 252 -0.98 18.18 1.92
C ALA A 252 -0.81 17.47 0.58
N LEU A 253 -1.84 17.46 -0.26
CA LEU A 253 -1.78 16.92 -1.61
C LEU A 253 -0.82 17.71 -2.49
N ALA A 254 -0.85 19.05 -2.45
CA ALA A 254 0.09 19.90 -3.16
C ALA A 254 1.54 19.60 -2.77
N HIS A 255 1.84 19.55 -1.47
CA HIS A 255 3.17 19.20 -0.95
C HIS A 255 3.61 17.80 -1.42
N THR A 256 2.72 16.81 -1.34
CA THR A 256 3.03 15.45 -1.81
C THR A 256 3.43 15.46 -3.29
N ARG A 257 2.64 16.14 -4.13
CA ARG A 257 2.90 16.21 -5.56
C ARG A 257 4.18 16.94 -5.89
N GLN A 258 4.43 18.09 -5.23
CA GLN A 258 5.67 18.85 -5.40
C GLN A 258 6.90 18.00 -5.05
N HIS A 259 6.86 17.31 -3.91
CA HIS A 259 7.93 16.40 -3.48
C HIS A 259 8.21 15.29 -4.52
N MET A 260 7.15 14.58 -4.95
CA MET A 260 7.28 13.51 -5.95
C MET A 260 7.79 14.01 -7.30
N ASN A 261 7.30 15.15 -7.79
CA ASN A 261 7.76 15.73 -9.06
C ASN A 261 9.20 16.19 -8.97
N HIS A 262 9.57 16.88 -7.88
CA HIS A 262 10.96 17.29 -7.64
C HIS A 262 11.92 16.09 -7.64
N ALA A 263 11.58 15.02 -6.93
CA ALA A 263 12.39 13.81 -6.88
C ALA A 263 12.58 13.19 -8.29
N ARG A 264 11.49 13.08 -9.06
CA ARG A 264 11.51 12.52 -10.42
C ARG A 264 12.31 13.37 -11.41
N GLU A 265 12.13 14.67 -11.35
CA GLU A 265 12.84 15.61 -12.22
C GLU A 265 14.34 15.69 -11.90
N THR A 266 14.68 15.56 -10.62
CA THR A 266 16.05 15.70 -10.15
C THR A 266 16.86 14.41 -10.26
N PHE A 267 16.27 13.26 -9.95
CA PHE A 267 17.02 12.02 -9.72
C PHE A 267 16.79 10.92 -10.77
N ASN A 268 15.75 11.00 -11.59
CA ASN A 268 15.64 10.08 -12.71
C ASN A 268 16.80 10.26 -13.68
N PRO A 269 17.30 9.19 -14.31
CA PRO A 269 18.39 9.27 -15.27
C PRO A 269 18.10 10.24 -16.43
N PRO A 270 19.11 10.92 -16.97
CA PRO A 270 18.94 11.78 -18.15
C PRO A 270 18.27 11.03 -19.31
N GLY A 271 17.25 11.64 -19.90
CA GLY A 271 16.49 11.05 -21.00
C GLY A 271 15.36 10.08 -20.58
N PHE A 272 15.16 9.87 -19.29
CA PHE A 272 14.02 9.10 -18.81
C PHE A 272 12.70 9.77 -19.21
N THR A 273 11.78 8.99 -19.77
CA THR A 273 10.45 9.47 -20.18
C THR A 273 9.36 8.61 -19.57
N PHE A 274 8.29 9.26 -19.13
CA PHE A 274 7.13 8.56 -18.60
C PHE A 274 6.36 7.87 -19.73
N ASP A 275 5.91 6.63 -19.48
CA ASP A 275 4.94 5.98 -20.36
C ASP A 275 3.62 6.78 -20.35
N PRO A 276 3.20 7.34 -21.50
CA PRO A 276 1.98 8.13 -21.59
C PRO A 276 0.71 7.37 -21.14
N ALA A 277 0.70 6.05 -21.29
CA ALA A 277 -0.43 5.21 -20.90
C ALA A 277 -0.63 5.13 -19.38
N LEU A 278 0.39 5.48 -18.59
CA LEU A 278 0.34 5.51 -17.13
C LEU A 278 0.01 6.89 -16.57
N LEU A 279 0.03 7.93 -17.40
CA LEU A 279 -0.20 9.30 -16.95
C LEU A 279 -1.70 9.57 -16.70
N ASN A 280 -1.96 10.25 -15.62
CA ASN A 280 -3.26 10.83 -15.26
C ASN A 280 -3.01 12.26 -14.72
N PRO A 281 -4.04 13.07 -14.42
CA PRO A 281 -3.80 14.44 -13.94
C PRO A 281 -2.90 14.54 -12.72
N TRP A 282 -2.88 13.55 -11.84
CA TRP A 282 -2.00 13.54 -10.67
C TRP A 282 -0.54 13.21 -11.02
N THR A 283 -0.31 12.24 -11.90
CA THR A 283 1.04 11.73 -12.21
C THR A 283 1.72 12.46 -13.37
N ASN A 284 0.96 13.21 -14.16
CA ASN A 284 1.50 13.97 -15.30
C ASN A 284 2.10 15.30 -14.82
N PRO A 285 3.44 15.48 -14.92
CA PRO A 285 4.09 16.71 -14.46
C PRO A 285 3.69 17.96 -15.27
N LYS A 286 3.14 17.80 -16.48
CA LYS A 286 2.68 18.92 -17.34
C LYS A 286 1.33 19.50 -16.93
N ILE A 287 0.57 18.82 -16.08
CA ILE A 287 -0.69 19.33 -15.56
C ILE A 287 -0.41 20.30 -14.42
N ASP A 288 -1.09 21.43 -14.40
CA ASP A 288 -0.96 22.42 -13.32
C ASP A 288 -1.38 21.83 -11.96
N GLU A 289 -0.84 22.40 -10.89
CA GLU A 289 -1.04 21.90 -9.54
C GLU A 289 -2.50 21.91 -9.10
N ALA A 290 -3.25 22.98 -9.42
CA ALA A 290 -4.64 23.12 -9.01
C ALA A 290 -5.51 22.01 -9.63
N THR A 291 -5.34 21.74 -10.92
CA THR A 291 -6.02 20.64 -11.63
C THR A 291 -5.67 19.28 -11.04
N ALA A 292 -4.39 19.05 -10.76
CA ALA A 292 -3.93 17.78 -10.20
C ALA A 292 -4.45 17.55 -8.77
N VAL A 293 -4.41 18.58 -7.92
CA VAL A 293 -4.94 18.53 -6.55
C VAL A 293 -6.46 18.30 -6.59
N ARG A 294 -7.19 18.99 -7.46
CA ARG A 294 -8.63 18.76 -7.62
C ARG A 294 -8.93 17.32 -7.99
N PHE A 295 -8.23 16.77 -8.97
CA PHE A 295 -8.37 15.35 -9.34
C PHE A 295 -8.13 14.40 -8.15
N ALA A 296 -7.18 14.71 -7.26
CA ALA A 296 -6.91 13.91 -6.07
C ALA A 296 -8.01 14.06 -5.02
N LEU A 297 -8.54 15.29 -4.82
CA LEU A 297 -9.66 15.58 -3.92
C LEU A 297 -10.94 14.84 -4.33
N ASP A 298 -11.24 14.74 -5.62
CA ASP A 298 -12.44 14.05 -6.15
C ASP A 298 -12.49 12.57 -5.77
N THR A 299 -11.37 11.98 -5.38
CA THR A 299 -11.28 10.59 -4.94
C THR A 299 -10.92 10.43 -3.45
N ALA A 300 -10.77 11.52 -2.72
CA ALA A 300 -10.45 11.52 -1.29
C ALA A 300 -11.72 11.50 -0.41
N PHE A 301 -11.55 11.16 0.85
CA PHE A 301 -12.59 11.29 1.87
C PHE A 301 -12.18 12.40 2.85
N PHE A 302 -12.97 13.44 2.92
CA PHE A 302 -12.66 14.57 3.80
C PHE A 302 -13.92 15.31 4.25
N GLY A 303 -13.76 16.06 5.32
CA GLY A 303 -14.82 16.81 5.96
C GLY A 303 -14.96 16.45 7.44
N THR A 304 -16.15 16.66 7.98
CA THR A 304 -16.50 16.17 9.33
C THR A 304 -16.60 14.62 9.30
N ALA A 305 -16.66 14.00 10.46
CA ALA A 305 -16.88 12.56 10.58
C ALA A 305 -18.18 12.10 9.89
N ARG A 306 -19.20 12.97 9.83
CA ARG A 306 -20.44 12.71 9.09
C ARG A 306 -20.19 12.67 7.59
N ASP A 307 -19.53 13.70 7.05
CA ASP A 307 -19.21 13.78 5.62
C ASP A 307 -18.39 12.56 5.16
N VAL A 308 -17.37 12.19 5.93
CA VAL A 308 -16.52 11.04 5.62
C VAL A 308 -17.29 9.72 5.70
N ALA A 309 -18.19 9.55 6.66
CA ALA A 309 -19.02 8.36 6.73
C ALA A 309 -19.98 8.24 5.54
N GLU A 310 -20.58 9.34 5.06
CA GLU A 310 -21.42 9.37 3.88
C GLU A 310 -20.64 8.97 2.62
N GLN A 311 -19.42 9.51 2.43
CA GLN A 311 -18.53 9.18 1.30
C GLN A 311 -18.10 7.70 1.32
N ILE A 312 -17.85 7.12 2.51
CA ILE A 312 -17.51 5.70 2.66
C ILE A 312 -18.74 4.82 2.37
N ALA A 313 -19.93 5.24 2.82
CA ALA A 313 -21.18 4.50 2.54
C ALA A 313 -21.43 4.41 1.04
N ASP A 314 -21.23 5.52 0.30
CA ASP A 314 -21.33 5.53 -1.16
C ASP A 314 -20.33 4.57 -1.83
N LEU A 315 -19.08 4.53 -1.35
CA LEU A 315 -18.09 3.58 -1.87
C LEU A 315 -18.44 2.12 -1.52
N ARG A 316 -19.03 1.87 -0.34
CA ARG A 316 -19.53 0.54 0.06
C ARG A 316 -20.61 0.02 -0.88
N GLU A 317 -21.50 0.89 -1.36
CA GLU A 317 -22.52 0.53 -2.35
C GLU A 317 -21.91 0.10 -3.70
N ALA A 318 -20.72 0.59 -4.04
CA ALA A 318 -19.94 0.12 -5.18
C ALA A 318 -19.27 -1.26 -4.96
N GLY A 319 -19.51 -1.91 -3.83
CA GLY A 319 -19.00 -3.25 -3.50
C GLY A 319 -17.70 -3.28 -2.69
N VAL A 320 -17.18 -2.13 -2.24
CA VAL A 320 -15.93 -2.07 -1.49
C VAL A 320 -16.15 -2.50 -0.04
N GLY A 321 -15.39 -3.50 0.39
CA GLY A 321 -15.41 -4.01 1.77
C GLY A 321 -14.17 -3.63 2.59
N HIS A 322 -13.10 -3.09 1.96
CA HIS A 322 -11.86 -2.73 2.65
C HIS A 322 -11.29 -1.41 2.12
N VAL A 323 -11.12 -0.43 3.01
CA VAL A 323 -10.53 0.88 2.70
C VAL A 323 -9.18 1.00 3.42
N LEU A 324 -8.13 1.34 2.67
CA LEU A 324 -6.87 1.77 3.22
C LEU A 324 -6.88 3.30 3.32
N ALA A 325 -7.07 3.81 4.51
CA ALA A 325 -7.14 5.24 4.80
C ALA A 325 -5.73 5.83 4.89
N GLN A 326 -5.27 6.50 3.84
CA GLN A 326 -4.02 7.23 3.86
C GLN A 326 -4.22 8.56 4.59
N MET A 327 -3.75 8.62 5.82
CA MET A 327 -3.97 9.76 6.72
C MET A 327 -2.67 10.50 7.06
N SER A 328 -1.50 9.90 6.79
CA SER A 328 -0.19 10.50 7.02
C SER A 328 0.53 10.69 5.70
N PHE A 329 0.63 11.93 5.21
CA PHE A 329 1.28 12.34 3.96
C PHE A 329 1.39 13.85 3.88
N GLY A 330 2.21 14.37 2.95
CA GLY A 330 2.25 15.78 2.55
C GLY A 330 2.56 16.76 3.68
N TYR A 331 3.36 16.33 4.65
CA TYR A 331 3.80 17.13 5.80
C TYR A 331 2.65 17.61 6.71
N LEU A 332 1.52 16.88 6.72
CA LEU A 332 0.47 17.13 7.71
C LEU A 332 1.05 17.08 9.12
N PRO A 333 0.75 18.07 9.97
CA PRO A 333 1.25 18.07 11.35
C PRO A 333 0.80 16.83 12.12
N HIS A 334 1.72 16.21 12.85
CA HIS A 334 1.49 15.00 13.64
C HIS A 334 0.24 15.08 14.53
N ALA A 335 0.07 16.19 15.24
CA ALA A 335 -1.10 16.41 16.08
C ALA A 335 -2.43 16.41 15.31
N LYS A 336 -2.45 16.98 14.08
CA LYS A 336 -3.62 16.96 13.19
C LYS A 336 -3.92 15.56 12.70
N ILE A 337 -2.89 14.78 12.34
CA ILE A 337 -3.04 13.38 11.92
C ILE A 337 -3.67 12.55 13.05
N LEU A 338 -3.13 12.62 14.26
CA LEU A 338 -3.68 11.92 15.43
C LEU A 338 -5.11 12.35 15.76
N ALA A 339 -5.43 13.64 15.67
CA ALA A 339 -6.80 14.14 15.88
C ALA A 339 -7.77 13.56 14.81
N SER A 340 -7.36 13.59 13.54
CA SER A 340 -8.14 13.00 12.43
C SER A 340 -8.34 11.49 12.61
N MET A 341 -7.31 10.75 13.02
CA MET A 341 -7.40 9.32 13.31
C MET A 341 -8.36 9.01 14.46
N ARG A 342 -8.34 9.80 15.53
CA ARG A 342 -9.28 9.63 16.67
C ARG A 342 -10.72 9.88 16.24
N ARG A 343 -11.00 10.96 15.49
CA ARG A 343 -12.35 11.21 14.93
C ARG A 343 -12.79 10.08 14.01
N PHE A 344 -11.92 9.60 13.14
CA PHE A 344 -12.22 8.48 12.26
C PHE A 344 -12.53 7.20 13.05
N GLY A 345 -11.70 6.87 14.03
CA GLY A 345 -11.87 5.69 14.89
C GLY A 345 -13.14 5.73 15.73
N HIS A 346 -13.45 6.88 16.34
CA HIS A 346 -14.59 7.03 17.24
C HIS A 346 -15.93 7.22 16.51
N ASP A 347 -15.93 8.04 15.45
CA ASP A 347 -17.19 8.52 14.86
C ASP A 347 -17.51 7.91 13.48
N VAL A 348 -16.50 7.29 12.79
CA VAL A 348 -16.70 6.71 11.45
C VAL A 348 -16.68 5.19 11.49
N ILE A 349 -15.61 4.56 11.97
CA ILE A 349 -15.45 3.10 11.99
C ILE A 349 -16.67 2.37 12.58
N PRO A 350 -17.25 2.77 13.72
CA PRO A 350 -18.37 2.04 14.33
C PRO A 350 -19.63 1.97 13.45
N LYS A 351 -19.81 2.88 12.50
CA LYS A 351 -20.97 2.88 11.58
C LYS A 351 -20.92 1.77 10.52
N PHE A 352 -19.78 1.07 10.42
CA PHE A 352 -19.53 0.07 9.37
C PHE A 352 -19.13 -1.32 9.91
N LYS A 353 -19.05 -1.43 11.23
CA LYS A 353 -18.78 -2.72 11.93
C LYS A 353 -20.02 -3.54 12.19
#